data_bc770aa80cd52100fd91e791a8b2e9fb
#
_entry.id   bc770aa80cd52100fd91e791a8b2e9fb
#
_cell.length_a   1.000
_cell.length_b   1.000
_cell.length_c   1.000
_cell.angle_alpha   90.00
_cell.angle_beta   90.00
_cell.angle_gamma   90.00
#
_symmetry.space_group_name_H-M   'P 1'
#
loop_
_entity.id
_entity.type
_entity.pdbx_description
1 polymer ?
#
loop_
_entity_poly.entity_id
_entity_poly.type
_entity_poly.pdbx_seq_one_letter_code
_entity_poly.pdbx_strand_id
1 'polypeptide(L)'
;MKRIFLTFLLLLTSFSVFAFDFGGILSTTSYVQDSVSNLSFNQYVESSLWMRANLGKNTTLTSDIFYSFNGDFANEAELQAGKESTFINKLDLSSLKLTSKFNLENNSSLNLSLGRFLINDFSGVVFAQKLDALALNFVTENAIVNFYTGYTGLLNQYTVSMFSPKFVPDANPFYTFATPYIVANVSVKLPVLFASQNLGFELYTALDAKDFSYNRIYSGISFDGPIYKSLYYALTSTFQFNLGTYPEKSNFGNLTKAEISWFSGVKSFILSANATYLSDSFTPITSTDVLSDGSDLDSVLKTGIFASVKPIDKLFVSLGSDFVFDVAENNSIQDYKGFQYSAQLRYQLFDDVLLNFSASQIFYNQQNPAYQNQEPYLNLKAHIRISF
;
A
#
# COMPACT_ATOMS: atom_id res chain seq x y z
N MET A 1 42.86 -12.47 -4.33
CA MET A 1 42.39 -11.91 -3.06
C MET A 1 42.95 -10.51 -2.76
N LYS A 2 44.26 -10.24 -2.70
CA LYS A 2 44.83 -8.92 -2.40
C LYS A 2 44.34 -7.79 -3.31
N ARG A 3 44.18 -8.03 -4.62
CA ARG A 3 43.70 -7.01 -5.56
C ARG A 3 42.23 -6.66 -5.38
N ILE A 4 41.37 -7.64 -5.04
CA ILE A 4 39.95 -7.45 -4.77
C ILE A 4 39.80 -6.66 -3.46
N PHE A 5 40.58 -7.00 -2.45
CA PHE A 5 40.61 -6.26 -1.18
C PHE A 5 41.06 -4.81 -1.36
N LEU A 6 42.09 -4.56 -2.18
CA LEU A 6 42.58 -3.22 -2.49
C LEU A 6 41.55 -2.39 -3.26
N THR A 7 40.85 -3.01 -4.23
CA THR A 7 39.78 -2.35 -4.98
C THR A 7 38.59 -2.02 -4.06
N PHE A 8 38.24 -2.92 -3.14
CA PHE A 8 37.19 -2.68 -2.15
C PHE A 8 37.60 -1.59 -1.15
N LEU A 9 38.86 -1.54 -0.72
CA LEU A 9 39.38 -0.49 0.15
C LEU A 9 39.44 0.87 -0.56
N LEU A 10 39.82 0.92 -1.84
CA LEU A 10 39.77 2.12 -2.68
C LEU A 10 38.33 2.60 -2.93
N LEU A 11 37.38 1.68 -3.12
CA LEU A 11 35.95 2.02 -3.15
C LEU A 11 35.50 2.62 -1.81
N LEU A 12 35.82 2.00 -0.68
CA LEU A 12 35.48 2.50 0.64
C LEU A 12 36.08 3.89 0.92
N THR A 13 37.30 4.14 0.51
CA THR A 13 37.96 5.47 0.68
C THR A 13 37.37 6.52 -0.26
N SER A 14 36.90 6.17 -1.45
CA SER A 14 36.18 7.11 -2.33
C SER A 14 34.81 7.51 -1.79
N PHE A 15 34.16 6.66 -0.99
CA PHE A 15 32.91 7.01 -0.27
C PHE A 15 33.13 7.99 0.89
N SER A 16 34.34 8.13 1.44
CA SER A 16 34.60 9.06 2.52
C SER A 16 34.54 10.55 2.11
N VAL A 17 34.44 10.85 0.83
CA VAL A 17 34.26 12.20 0.29
C VAL A 17 32.79 12.66 0.33
N PHE A 18 31.84 11.74 0.48
CA PHE A 18 30.41 12.04 0.53
C PHE A 18 29.91 11.93 1.97
N ALA A 19 29.23 12.98 2.44
CA ALA A 19 28.47 12.86 3.67
C ALA A 19 27.31 11.89 3.43
N PHE A 20 27.25 10.80 4.19
CA PHE A 20 26.16 9.85 4.13
C PHE A 20 25.56 9.61 5.52
N ASP A 21 24.25 9.51 5.54
CA ASP A 21 23.49 9.11 6.70
C ASP A 21 23.12 7.64 6.55
N PHE A 22 23.08 6.90 7.63
CA PHE A 22 22.61 5.52 7.64
C PHE A 22 21.89 5.21 8.94
N GLY A 23 21.07 4.21 8.92
CA GLY A 23 20.35 3.75 10.10
C GLY A 23 19.67 2.42 9.83
N GLY A 24 18.96 1.92 10.82
CA GLY A 24 18.26 0.69 10.72
C GLY A 24 16.88 0.75 11.36
N ILE A 25 16.05 -0.19 10.99
CA ILE A 25 14.72 -0.43 11.57
C ILE A 25 14.62 -1.91 11.88
N LEU A 26 14.23 -2.21 13.09
CA LEU A 26 13.83 -3.55 13.50
C LEU A 26 12.35 -3.49 13.87
N SER A 27 11.54 -4.32 13.27
CA SER A 27 10.13 -4.41 13.62
C SER A 27 9.69 -5.86 13.80
N THR A 28 8.74 -6.04 14.69
CA THR A 28 8.07 -7.32 14.86
C THR A 28 6.57 -7.10 14.92
N THR A 29 5.84 -7.98 14.27
CA THR A 29 4.38 -7.96 14.23
C THR A 29 3.85 -9.34 14.55
N SER A 30 3.02 -9.43 15.57
CA SER A 30 2.29 -10.64 15.92
C SER A 30 0.84 -10.47 15.51
N TYR A 31 0.32 -11.45 14.80
CA TYR A 31 -1.09 -11.52 14.39
C TYR A 31 -1.75 -12.69 15.10
N VAL A 32 -2.90 -12.44 15.68
CA VAL A 32 -3.81 -13.47 16.15
C VAL A 32 -5.10 -13.30 15.36
N GLN A 33 -5.48 -14.31 14.65
CA GLN A 33 -6.72 -14.38 13.89
C GLN A 33 -7.58 -15.47 14.48
N ASP A 34 -8.80 -15.12 14.84
CA ASP A 34 -9.76 -16.03 15.47
C ASP A 34 -11.04 -16.02 14.67
N SER A 35 -11.36 -17.16 14.08
CA SER A 35 -12.74 -17.55 13.75
C SER A 35 -13.14 -18.60 14.79
N VAL A 36 -14.39 -18.61 15.23
CA VAL A 36 -14.90 -19.47 16.33
C VAL A 36 -14.38 -20.93 16.30
N SER A 37 -13.97 -21.39 15.13
CA SER A 37 -13.46 -22.75 14.89
C SER A 37 -11.94 -22.84 14.70
N ASN A 38 -11.23 -21.73 14.54
CA ASN A 38 -9.80 -21.78 14.15
C ASN A 38 -9.02 -20.55 14.59
N LEU A 39 -8.20 -20.73 15.64
CA LEU A 39 -7.24 -19.73 16.11
C LEU A 39 -5.93 -19.90 15.34
N SER A 40 -5.51 -18.88 14.59
CA SER A 40 -4.19 -18.86 13.94
C SER A 40 -3.28 -17.81 14.56
N PHE A 41 -2.00 -18.12 14.63
CA PHE A 41 -0.96 -17.20 15.11
C PHE A 41 0.13 -17.05 14.05
N ASN A 42 0.39 -15.81 13.67
CA ASN A 42 1.43 -15.46 12.72
C ASN A 42 2.40 -14.47 13.35
N GLN A 43 3.69 -14.69 13.13
CA GLN A 43 4.77 -13.81 13.57
C GLN A 43 5.56 -13.31 12.37
N TYR A 44 5.62 -12.01 12.23
CA TYR A 44 6.40 -11.34 11.19
C TYR A 44 7.51 -10.51 11.85
N VAL A 45 8.75 -10.74 11.46
CA VAL A 45 9.91 -9.97 11.90
C VAL A 45 10.56 -9.34 10.68
N GLU A 46 10.84 -8.06 10.73
CA GLU A 46 11.52 -7.33 9.66
C GLU A 46 12.71 -6.55 10.23
N SER A 47 13.80 -6.60 9.50
CA SER A 47 15.00 -5.79 9.75
C SER A 47 15.37 -5.08 8.47
N SER A 48 15.50 -3.77 8.49
CA SER A 48 15.98 -2.99 7.36
C SER A 48 17.20 -2.14 7.74
N LEU A 49 18.07 -1.96 6.75
CA LEU A 49 19.22 -1.06 6.81
C LEU A 49 19.12 -0.09 5.65
N TRP A 50 19.10 1.19 5.98
CA TRP A 50 19.01 2.24 4.98
C TRP A 50 20.27 3.13 4.97
N MET A 51 20.54 3.67 3.81
CA MET A 51 21.63 4.63 3.57
C MET A 51 21.13 5.77 2.68
N ARG A 52 21.57 6.96 2.98
CA ARG A 52 21.38 8.15 2.14
C ARG A 52 22.72 8.85 1.92
N ALA A 53 23.07 9.10 0.66
CA ALA A 53 24.27 9.82 0.26
C ALA A 53 23.92 11.04 -0.60
N ASN A 54 24.45 12.21 -0.28
CA ASN A 54 24.36 13.40 -1.12
C ASN A 54 25.54 13.39 -2.09
N LEU A 55 25.28 13.09 -3.38
CA LEU A 55 26.29 13.02 -4.44
C LEU A 55 26.62 14.39 -5.05
N GLY A 56 26.01 15.45 -4.54
CA GLY A 56 26.17 16.82 -4.97
C GLY A 56 25.09 17.73 -4.40
N LYS A 57 25.02 18.97 -4.86
CA LYS A 57 24.05 19.94 -4.35
C LYS A 57 22.60 19.54 -4.60
N ASN A 58 22.36 18.81 -5.70
CA ASN A 58 21.00 18.52 -6.21
C ASN A 58 20.75 17.02 -6.43
N THR A 59 21.71 16.17 -6.10
CA THR A 59 21.61 14.72 -6.37
C THR A 59 21.78 13.93 -5.08
N THR A 60 20.83 13.04 -4.82
CA THR A 60 20.80 12.17 -3.64
C THR A 60 20.64 10.72 -4.08
N LEU A 61 21.42 9.82 -3.50
CA LEU A 61 21.26 8.38 -3.58
C LEU A 61 20.66 7.88 -2.27
N THR A 62 19.60 7.10 -2.35
CA THR A 62 19.03 6.38 -1.20
C THR A 62 19.03 4.89 -1.49
N SER A 63 19.33 4.08 -0.48
CA SER A 63 19.26 2.62 -0.55
C SER A 63 18.65 2.08 0.73
N ASP A 64 17.87 1.01 0.61
CA ASP A 64 17.26 0.29 1.72
C ASP A 64 17.23 -1.20 1.40
N ILE A 65 17.86 -1.99 2.25
CA ILE A 65 17.89 -3.45 2.17
C ILE A 65 17.11 -3.97 3.35
N PHE A 66 16.21 -4.91 3.11
CA PHE A 66 15.47 -5.53 4.20
C PHE A 66 15.55 -7.05 4.18
N TYR A 67 15.52 -7.61 5.36
CA TYR A 67 15.31 -9.01 5.63
C TYR A 67 14.00 -9.18 6.38
N SER A 68 13.19 -10.15 6.00
CA SER A 68 11.99 -10.50 6.75
C SER A 68 11.89 -12.00 6.98
N PHE A 69 11.35 -12.33 8.14
CA PHE A 69 10.96 -13.66 8.54
C PHE A 69 9.44 -13.65 8.79
N ASN A 70 8.73 -14.59 8.18
CA ASN A 70 7.31 -14.83 8.42
C ASN A 70 7.12 -16.28 8.90
N GLY A 71 6.58 -16.43 10.09
CA GLY A 71 6.22 -17.73 10.67
C GLY A 71 4.70 -17.82 10.78
N ASP A 72 4.11 -18.82 10.14
CA ASP A 72 2.73 -19.25 10.31
C ASP A 72 2.74 -20.49 11.20
N PHE A 73 2.20 -20.37 12.41
CA PHE A 73 2.24 -21.41 13.41
C PHE A 73 0.93 -22.18 13.39
N ALA A 74 1.00 -23.44 12.97
CA ALA A 74 -0.15 -24.34 13.00
C ALA A 74 -0.62 -24.55 14.43
N ASN A 75 -1.91 -24.40 14.65
CA ASN A 75 -2.54 -24.67 15.94
C ASN A 75 -2.68 -26.19 16.19
N GLU A 76 -3.14 -26.58 17.39
CA GLU A 76 -3.22 -27.99 17.78
C GLU A 76 -4.14 -28.81 16.87
N ALA A 77 -5.28 -28.25 16.43
CA ALA A 77 -6.21 -28.91 15.54
C ALA A 77 -5.62 -29.07 14.13
N GLU A 78 -4.91 -28.09 13.64
CA GLU A 78 -4.20 -28.12 12.37
C GLU A 78 -3.06 -29.14 12.36
N LEU A 79 -2.29 -29.21 13.46
CA LEU A 79 -1.24 -30.23 13.65
C LEU A 79 -1.83 -31.64 13.66
N GLN A 80 -2.98 -31.84 14.33
CA GLN A 80 -3.68 -33.12 14.32
C GLN A 80 -4.22 -33.49 12.93
N ALA A 81 -4.55 -32.48 12.10
CA ALA A 81 -4.94 -32.66 10.71
C ALA A 81 -3.74 -32.84 9.76
N GLY A 82 -2.51 -32.84 10.26
CA GLY A 82 -1.28 -33.03 9.48
C GLY A 82 -0.76 -31.77 8.80
N LYS A 83 -1.28 -30.58 9.16
CA LYS A 83 -0.71 -29.30 8.71
C LYS A 83 0.51 -28.97 9.57
N GLU A 84 1.60 -28.56 8.92
CA GLU A 84 2.83 -28.14 9.58
C GLU A 84 2.93 -26.61 9.63
N SER A 85 3.63 -26.09 10.64
CA SER A 85 3.99 -24.68 10.68
C SER A 85 4.91 -24.32 9.50
N THR A 86 4.67 -23.19 8.87
CA THR A 86 5.47 -22.74 7.71
C THR A 86 6.31 -21.52 8.07
N PHE A 87 7.54 -21.50 7.54
CA PHE A 87 8.50 -20.43 7.80
C PHE A 87 9.08 -19.91 6.48
N ILE A 88 8.92 -18.62 6.22
CA ILE A 88 9.40 -18.00 5.00
C ILE A 88 10.40 -16.90 5.35
N ASN A 89 11.59 -17.00 4.76
CA ASN A 89 12.63 -15.99 4.88
C ASN A 89 12.77 -15.25 3.55
N LYS A 90 12.93 -13.94 3.60
CA LYS A 90 13.10 -13.09 2.42
C LYS A 90 14.22 -12.10 2.65
N LEU A 91 15.06 -11.91 1.64
CA LEU A 91 16.00 -10.79 1.56
C LEU A 91 15.70 -10.03 0.27
N ASP A 92 15.57 -8.73 0.34
CA ASP A 92 15.33 -7.92 -0.86
C ASP A 92 15.98 -6.54 -0.73
N LEU A 93 16.27 -5.96 -1.89
CA LEU A 93 16.60 -4.56 -2.02
C LEU A 93 15.29 -3.76 -2.07
N SER A 94 14.89 -3.22 -0.93
CA SER A 94 13.65 -2.48 -0.79
C SER A 94 13.63 -1.18 -1.61
N SER A 95 14.78 -0.49 -1.64
CA SER A 95 14.95 0.75 -2.41
C SER A 95 16.39 0.91 -2.85
N LEU A 96 16.57 1.39 -4.07
CA LEU A 96 17.83 1.92 -4.59
C LEU A 96 17.47 3.05 -5.56
N LYS A 97 17.46 4.29 -5.08
CA LYS A 97 16.93 5.42 -5.81
C LYS A 97 17.93 6.54 -5.92
N LEU A 98 18.26 6.92 -7.13
CA LEU A 98 18.97 8.15 -7.45
C LEU A 98 17.95 9.24 -7.77
N THR A 99 18.02 10.37 -7.09
CA THR A 99 17.14 11.52 -7.35
C THR A 99 17.98 12.75 -7.63
N SER A 100 17.71 13.43 -8.74
CA SER A 100 18.30 14.72 -9.10
C SER A 100 17.24 15.79 -9.25
N LYS A 101 17.43 16.93 -8.59
CA LYS A 101 16.52 18.07 -8.65
C LYS A 101 17.16 19.19 -9.51
N PHE A 102 16.42 19.66 -10.50
CA PHE A 102 16.77 20.79 -11.35
C PHE A 102 15.80 21.93 -11.06
N ASN A 103 16.33 23.05 -10.56
CA ASN A 103 15.56 24.27 -10.41
C ASN A 103 15.54 24.97 -11.77
N LEU A 104 14.34 25.28 -12.24
CA LEU A 104 14.11 25.95 -13.50
C LEU A 104 13.71 27.41 -13.24
N GLU A 105 13.49 28.17 -14.30
CA GLU A 105 12.97 29.53 -14.19
C GLU A 105 11.52 29.53 -13.69
N ASN A 106 11.02 30.69 -13.22
CA ASN A 106 9.64 30.92 -12.78
C ASN A 106 9.19 29.96 -11.65
N ASN A 107 10.03 29.77 -10.63
CA ASN A 107 9.75 28.90 -9.47
C ASN A 107 9.39 27.46 -9.83
N SER A 108 9.79 27.01 -11.01
CA SER A 108 9.56 25.64 -11.46
C SER A 108 10.69 24.71 -11.09
N SER A 109 10.41 23.44 -10.92
CA SER A 109 11.45 22.43 -10.69
C SER A 109 11.13 21.11 -11.40
N LEU A 110 12.19 20.41 -11.82
CA LEU A 110 12.10 19.07 -12.37
C LEU A 110 12.89 18.13 -11.46
N ASN A 111 12.21 17.09 -10.94
CA ASN A 111 12.84 16.01 -10.20
C ASN A 111 12.89 14.78 -11.10
N LEU A 112 14.10 14.28 -11.32
CA LEU A 112 14.36 13.02 -12.02
C LEU A 112 14.70 11.97 -10.97
N SER A 113 14.02 10.82 -11.00
CA SER A 113 14.31 9.68 -10.15
C SER A 113 14.53 8.43 -10.98
N LEU A 114 15.56 7.66 -10.65
CA LEU A 114 15.91 6.41 -11.32
C LEU A 114 16.21 5.33 -10.30
N GLY A 115 15.75 4.11 -10.53
CA GLY A 115 16.03 2.94 -9.72
C GLY A 115 14.79 2.33 -9.09
N ARG A 116 14.95 1.65 -7.96
CA ARG A 116 13.85 0.96 -7.26
C ARG A 116 13.24 1.85 -6.19
N PHE A 117 11.94 2.13 -6.30
CA PHE A 117 11.19 2.91 -5.32
C PHE A 117 9.68 2.65 -5.40
N LEU A 118 8.97 3.00 -4.34
CA LEU A 118 7.52 2.88 -4.27
C LEU A 118 6.84 3.91 -5.17
N ILE A 119 5.84 3.46 -5.91
CA ILE A 119 4.95 4.28 -6.74
C ILE A 119 3.51 3.90 -6.42
N ASN A 120 2.61 4.89 -6.38
CA ASN A 120 1.16 4.69 -6.15
C ASN A 120 0.35 5.57 -7.10
N ASP A 121 -0.90 5.13 -7.35
CA ASP A 121 -1.94 5.92 -7.98
C ASP A 121 -2.57 6.94 -7.01
N PHE A 122 -3.48 7.79 -7.47
CA PHE A 122 -4.17 8.79 -6.63
C PHE A 122 -5.03 8.18 -5.52
N SER A 123 -5.66 7.04 -5.78
CA SER A 123 -6.50 6.36 -4.80
C SER A 123 -5.69 5.63 -3.72
N GLY A 124 -4.45 5.23 -4.04
CA GLY A 124 -3.62 4.35 -3.24
C GLY A 124 -4.16 2.92 -3.09
N VAL A 125 -5.19 2.56 -3.84
CA VAL A 125 -5.86 1.24 -3.79
C VAL A 125 -5.59 0.43 -5.06
N VAL A 126 -5.52 1.11 -6.20
CA VAL A 126 -5.37 0.41 -7.49
C VAL A 126 -3.94 -0.02 -7.72
N PHE A 127 -3.01 0.86 -7.35
CA PHE A 127 -1.59 0.60 -7.53
C PHE A 127 -0.76 1.17 -6.38
N ALA A 128 -0.08 0.30 -5.66
CA ALA A 128 0.92 0.66 -4.65
C ALA A 128 2.03 -0.40 -4.64
N GLN A 129 3.07 -0.21 -5.46
CA GLN A 129 4.13 -1.19 -5.66
C GLN A 129 5.49 -0.53 -5.85
N LYS A 130 6.54 -1.18 -5.35
CA LYS A 130 7.92 -0.85 -5.72
C LYS A 130 8.19 -1.30 -7.14
N LEU A 131 8.86 -0.48 -7.93
CA LEU A 131 9.26 -0.75 -9.31
C LEU A 131 10.72 -0.38 -9.52
N ASP A 132 11.39 -1.07 -10.41
CA ASP A 132 12.61 -0.59 -11.05
C ASP A 132 12.20 0.41 -12.14
N ALA A 133 12.28 1.70 -11.84
CA ALA A 133 11.57 2.76 -12.57
C ALA A 133 12.40 3.99 -12.88
N LEU A 134 11.95 4.70 -13.91
CA LEU A 134 12.26 6.09 -14.19
C LEU A 134 11.04 6.94 -13.85
N ALA A 135 11.22 8.01 -13.08
CA ALA A 135 10.16 8.97 -12.78
C ALA A 135 10.62 10.40 -13.02
N LEU A 136 9.75 11.20 -13.60
CA LEU A 136 9.87 12.64 -13.80
C LEU A 136 8.74 13.32 -13.03
N ASN A 137 9.09 14.26 -12.17
CA ASN A 137 8.11 15.09 -11.48
C ASN A 137 8.42 16.55 -11.79
N PHE A 138 7.55 17.18 -12.57
CA PHE A 138 7.63 18.58 -12.94
C PHE A 138 6.65 19.37 -12.09
N VAL A 139 7.17 20.31 -11.32
CA VAL A 139 6.39 21.15 -10.41
C VAL A 139 6.47 22.59 -10.87
N THR A 140 5.30 23.19 -11.06
CA THR A 140 5.13 24.63 -11.29
C THR A 140 4.23 25.22 -10.21
N GLU A 141 4.03 26.52 -10.24
CA GLU A 141 3.11 27.20 -9.33
C GLU A 141 1.65 26.70 -9.49
N ASN A 142 1.24 26.36 -10.71
CA ASN A 142 -0.16 26.04 -11.04
C ASN A 142 -0.40 24.55 -11.37
N ALA A 143 0.66 23.75 -11.51
CA ALA A 143 0.52 22.35 -11.90
C ALA A 143 1.66 21.49 -11.38
N ILE A 144 1.33 20.25 -11.05
CA ILE A 144 2.29 19.18 -10.77
C ILE A 144 2.03 18.09 -11.82
N VAL A 145 3.03 17.83 -12.66
CA VAL A 145 2.95 16.77 -13.68
C VAL A 145 3.92 15.67 -13.30
N ASN A 146 3.41 14.45 -13.19
CA ASN A 146 4.21 13.26 -12.95
C ASN A 146 4.15 12.36 -14.18
N PHE A 147 5.29 11.80 -14.51
CA PHE A 147 5.43 10.70 -15.43
C PHE A 147 6.30 9.64 -14.78
N TYR A 148 5.90 8.39 -14.83
CA TYR A 148 6.78 7.28 -14.52
C TYR A 148 6.57 6.10 -15.45
N THR A 149 7.63 5.33 -15.63
CA THR A 149 7.58 4.01 -16.23
C THR A 149 8.49 3.08 -15.45
N GLY A 150 8.08 1.85 -15.26
CA GLY A 150 8.81 0.90 -14.45
C GLY A 150 8.53 -0.55 -14.81
N TYR A 151 9.35 -1.43 -14.22
CA TYR A 151 9.36 -2.86 -14.49
C TYR A 151 9.41 -3.65 -13.19
N THR A 152 8.64 -4.74 -13.11
CA THR A 152 8.56 -5.57 -11.91
C THR A 152 9.43 -6.83 -11.97
N GLY A 153 9.81 -7.29 -13.16
CA GLY A 153 10.43 -8.59 -13.35
C GLY A 153 11.80 -8.80 -12.70
N LEU A 154 12.42 -7.74 -12.16
CA LEU A 154 13.66 -7.87 -11.37
C LEU A 154 13.40 -7.82 -9.84
N LEU A 155 12.14 -7.69 -9.42
CA LEU A 155 11.79 -7.70 -8.00
C LEU A 155 11.75 -9.14 -7.46
N ASN A 156 11.91 -9.26 -6.14
CA ASN A 156 11.61 -10.52 -5.50
C ASN A 156 10.08 -10.70 -5.46
N GLN A 157 9.61 -11.78 -6.03
CA GLN A 157 8.23 -12.16 -6.16
C GLN A 157 7.44 -12.12 -4.83
N TYR A 158 8.06 -12.50 -3.71
CA TYR A 158 7.45 -12.45 -2.39
C TYR A 158 7.25 -11.03 -1.83
N THR A 159 7.80 -10.01 -2.52
CA THR A 159 7.66 -8.59 -2.15
C THR A 159 6.79 -7.83 -3.13
N VAL A 160 6.27 -8.51 -4.16
CA VAL A 160 5.38 -7.95 -5.17
C VAL A 160 3.93 -8.27 -4.81
N SER A 161 3.13 -7.25 -4.64
CA SER A 161 1.70 -7.35 -4.37
C SER A 161 0.82 -7.24 -5.63
N MET A 162 1.42 -7.33 -6.83
CA MET A 162 0.67 -7.27 -8.07
C MET A 162 -0.15 -8.54 -8.29
N PHE A 163 -1.43 -8.35 -8.55
CA PHE A 163 -2.34 -9.45 -8.85
C PHE A 163 -1.94 -10.13 -10.16
N SER A 164 -1.54 -11.39 -10.07
CA SER A 164 -1.25 -12.27 -11.20
C SER A 164 -1.78 -13.67 -10.89
N PRO A 165 -2.84 -14.12 -11.57
CA PRO A 165 -3.43 -15.45 -11.29
C PRO A 165 -2.54 -16.63 -11.73
N LYS A 166 -1.48 -16.37 -12.48
CA LYS A 166 -0.53 -17.41 -12.90
C LYS A 166 0.64 -17.63 -11.95
N PHE A 167 0.65 -16.85 -10.85
CA PHE A 167 1.71 -16.99 -9.88
C PHE A 167 1.47 -18.22 -8.99
N VAL A 168 2.31 -19.22 -9.11
CA VAL A 168 2.43 -20.34 -8.17
C VAL A 168 3.73 -20.15 -7.40
N PRO A 169 3.67 -19.92 -6.07
CA PRO A 169 4.89 -19.81 -5.26
C PRO A 169 5.66 -21.13 -5.32
N ASP A 170 6.93 -21.09 -5.72
CA ASP A 170 7.82 -22.22 -5.49
C ASP A 170 8.03 -22.44 -3.99
N ALA A 171 8.03 -23.67 -3.56
CA ALA A 171 8.26 -24.02 -2.16
C ALA A 171 9.69 -23.63 -1.75
N ASN A 172 9.89 -22.39 -1.30
CA ASN A 172 11.08 -21.92 -0.57
C ASN A 172 12.27 -21.31 -1.31
N PRO A 173 12.17 -20.47 -2.31
CA PRO A 173 13.33 -19.72 -2.73
C PRO A 173 13.46 -18.41 -1.93
N PHE A 174 14.66 -18.15 -1.45
CA PHE A 174 15.07 -16.91 -0.80
C PHE A 174 14.86 -15.67 -1.70
N TYR A 175 14.95 -15.87 -3.02
CA TYR A 175 14.70 -14.88 -4.06
C TYR A 175 14.21 -15.54 -5.35
N THR A 176 13.04 -15.12 -5.83
CA THR A 176 12.50 -15.53 -7.14
C THR A 176 12.06 -14.28 -7.90
N PHE A 177 12.36 -14.21 -9.20
CA PHE A 177 11.95 -13.09 -10.03
C PHE A 177 10.42 -13.03 -10.15
N ALA A 178 9.88 -11.84 -9.97
CA ALA A 178 8.45 -11.57 -10.11
C ALA A 178 7.96 -11.68 -11.55
N THR A 179 6.64 -11.73 -11.71
CA THR A 179 6.01 -11.62 -13.04
C THR A 179 6.40 -10.29 -13.68
N PRO A 180 6.83 -10.29 -14.95
CA PRO A 180 7.36 -9.13 -15.63
C PRO A 180 6.22 -8.22 -16.13
N TYR A 181 5.82 -7.24 -15.34
CA TYR A 181 4.92 -6.17 -15.75
C TYR A 181 5.70 -4.92 -16.14
N ILE A 182 5.25 -4.26 -17.20
CA ILE A 182 5.62 -2.90 -17.55
C ILE A 182 4.47 -1.99 -17.07
N VAL A 183 4.79 -1.05 -16.20
CA VAL A 183 3.83 -0.07 -15.68
C VAL A 183 4.23 1.32 -16.15
N ALA A 184 3.28 2.09 -16.65
CA ALA A 184 3.49 3.49 -17.02
C ALA A 184 2.34 4.34 -16.49
N ASN A 185 2.64 5.57 -16.08
CA ASN A 185 1.68 6.54 -15.59
C ASN A 185 2.02 7.94 -16.09
N VAL A 186 0.98 8.70 -16.37
CA VAL A 186 1.02 10.15 -16.51
C VAL A 186 -0.06 10.73 -15.61
N SER A 187 0.30 11.66 -14.73
CA SER A 187 -0.67 12.35 -13.90
C SER A 187 -0.44 13.86 -13.88
N VAL A 188 -1.51 14.59 -13.77
CA VAL A 188 -1.52 16.06 -13.64
C VAL A 188 -2.37 16.43 -12.45
N LYS A 189 -1.80 17.17 -11.50
CA LYS A 189 -2.53 17.76 -10.39
C LYS A 189 -2.49 19.29 -10.52
N LEU A 190 -3.65 19.92 -10.50
CA LEU A 190 -3.85 21.35 -10.51
C LEU A 190 -4.18 21.79 -9.08
N PRO A 191 -3.19 22.23 -8.31
CA PRO A 191 -3.42 22.70 -6.94
C PRO A 191 -4.11 24.07 -6.99
N VAL A 192 -5.01 24.30 -6.02
CA VAL A 192 -5.68 25.61 -5.80
C VAL A 192 -6.35 26.15 -7.07
N LEU A 193 -7.04 25.27 -7.82
CA LEU A 193 -7.67 25.66 -9.08
C LEU A 193 -8.71 26.76 -8.91
N PHE A 194 -9.62 26.60 -7.92
CA PHE A 194 -10.60 27.63 -7.51
C PHE A 194 -11.00 27.35 -6.05
N ALA A 195 -11.26 28.38 -5.27
CA ALA A 195 -11.69 28.28 -3.86
C ALA A 195 -10.86 27.27 -3.03
N SER A 196 -9.57 27.19 -3.27
CA SER A 196 -8.64 26.23 -2.63
C SER A 196 -8.92 24.75 -2.94
N GLN A 197 -9.59 24.47 -4.04
CA GLN A 197 -9.81 23.09 -4.50
C GLN A 197 -8.67 22.61 -5.37
N ASN A 198 -8.33 21.32 -5.26
CA ASN A 198 -7.37 20.63 -6.10
C ASN A 198 -8.10 19.72 -7.08
N LEU A 199 -7.62 19.65 -8.31
CA LEU A 199 -8.12 18.73 -9.32
C LEU A 199 -6.96 17.89 -9.84
N GLY A 200 -7.14 16.58 -9.95
CA GLY A 200 -6.16 15.66 -10.47
C GLY A 200 -6.72 14.78 -11.58
N PHE A 201 -5.88 14.49 -12.57
CA PHE A 201 -6.13 13.52 -13.63
C PHE A 201 -4.95 12.56 -13.72
N GLU A 202 -5.22 11.28 -13.88
CA GLU A 202 -4.19 10.30 -14.15
C GLU A 202 -4.62 9.28 -15.19
N LEU A 203 -3.63 8.82 -15.95
CA LEU A 203 -3.76 7.71 -16.88
C LEU A 203 -2.61 6.75 -16.60
N TYR A 204 -2.90 5.49 -16.36
CA TYR A 204 -1.87 4.50 -16.14
C TYR A 204 -2.22 3.14 -16.73
N THR A 205 -1.21 2.34 -16.97
CA THR A 205 -1.35 1.02 -17.55
C THR A 205 -0.43 0.02 -16.85
N ALA A 206 -0.89 -1.23 -16.79
CA ALA A 206 -0.08 -2.38 -16.42
C ALA A 206 -0.15 -3.39 -17.57
N LEU A 207 0.99 -3.67 -18.16
CA LEU A 207 1.15 -4.57 -19.30
C LEU A 207 1.96 -5.79 -18.85
N ASP A 208 1.34 -6.97 -18.88
CA ASP A 208 2.05 -8.24 -18.70
C ASP A 208 2.93 -8.48 -19.95
N ALA A 209 4.25 -8.55 -19.74
CA ALA A 209 5.19 -8.76 -20.83
C ALA A 209 5.20 -10.21 -21.37
N LYS A 210 4.58 -11.16 -20.65
CA LYS A 210 4.49 -12.57 -21.06
C LYS A 210 3.13 -12.97 -21.56
N ASP A 211 2.06 -12.37 -20.98
CA ASP A 211 0.68 -12.76 -21.26
C ASP A 211 -0.21 -11.53 -21.38
N PHE A 212 -0.53 -11.14 -22.58
CA PHE A 212 -1.36 -9.99 -22.89
C PHE A 212 -2.81 -10.10 -22.37
N SER A 213 -3.24 -11.28 -21.90
CA SER A 213 -4.58 -11.48 -21.36
C SER A 213 -4.89 -10.60 -20.15
N TYR A 214 -3.86 -10.13 -19.42
CA TYR A 214 -3.98 -9.32 -18.20
C TYR A 214 -3.72 -7.84 -18.39
N ASN A 215 -3.61 -7.38 -19.62
CA ASN A 215 -3.34 -5.99 -19.91
C ASN A 215 -4.53 -5.09 -19.59
N ARG A 216 -4.27 -3.99 -18.88
CA ARG A 216 -5.28 -3.05 -18.39
C ARG A 216 -4.81 -1.61 -18.51
N ILE A 217 -5.77 -0.74 -18.76
CA ILE A 217 -5.60 0.72 -18.71
C ILE A 217 -6.56 1.27 -17.66
N TYR A 218 -6.10 2.25 -16.91
CA TYR A 218 -6.87 2.95 -15.90
C TYR A 218 -6.84 4.45 -16.16
N SER A 219 -7.98 5.10 -15.95
CA SER A 219 -8.11 6.55 -16.00
C SER A 219 -8.70 7.03 -14.67
N GLY A 220 -8.00 7.89 -13.97
CA GLY A 220 -8.36 8.42 -12.67
C GLY A 220 -8.66 9.91 -12.69
N ILE A 221 -9.64 10.32 -11.88
CA ILE A 221 -9.90 11.71 -11.55
C ILE A 221 -9.93 11.85 -10.03
N SER A 222 -9.32 12.90 -9.50
CA SER A 222 -9.37 13.25 -8.08
C SER A 222 -9.80 14.69 -7.89
N PHE A 223 -10.59 14.92 -6.84
CA PHE A 223 -11.05 16.24 -6.47
C PHE A 223 -11.03 16.35 -4.94
N ASP A 224 -10.25 17.27 -4.39
CA ASP A 224 -10.09 17.41 -2.96
C ASP A 224 -9.94 18.88 -2.54
N GLY A 225 -10.36 19.19 -1.32
CA GLY A 225 -10.19 20.52 -0.77
C GLY A 225 -11.06 20.83 0.46
N PRO A 226 -10.96 22.06 0.98
CA PRO A 226 -11.81 22.49 2.07
C PRO A 226 -13.24 22.78 1.57
N ILE A 227 -14.24 22.30 2.30
CA ILE A 227 -15.65 22.72 2.16
C ILE A 227 -15.85 24.01 2.95
N TYR A 228 -15.41 24.00 4.21
CA TYR A 228 -15.53 25.15 5.11
C TYR A 228 -14.58 24.97 6.30
N LYS A 229 -13.73 25.98 6.56
CA LYS A 229 -12.77 26.00 7.70
C LYS A 229 -12.06 24.65 7.89
N SER A 230 -12.52 23.88 8.89
CA SER A 230 -11.94 22.59 9.29
C SER A 230 -12.61 21.37 8.64
N LEU A 231 -13.54 21.58 7.72
CA LEU A 231 -14.24 20.51 7.00
C LEU A 231 -13.64 20.36 5.60
N TYR A 232 -13.16 19.18 5.29
CA TYR A 232 -12.51 18.81 4.01
C TYR A 232 -13.22 17.64 3.38
N TYR A 233 -13.08 17.53 2.07
CA TYR A 233 -13.50 16.34 1.33
C TYR A 233 -12.41 15.88 0.40
N ALA A 234 -12.46 14.59 0.05
CA ALA A 234 -11.69 13.99 -1.02
C ALA A 234 -12.58 13.03 -1.80
N LEU A 235 -12.53 13.13 -3.12
CA LEU A 235 -13.23 12.25 -4.05
C LEU A 235 -12.21 11.75 -5.08
N THR A 236 -12.13 10.45 -5.28
CA THR A 236 -11.32 9.83 -6.31
C THR A 236 -12.17 8.81 -7.05
N SER A 237 -12.16 8.83 -8.37
CA SER A 237 -12.81 7.82 -9.19
C SER A 237 -11.83 7.32 -10.24
N THR A 238 -11.70 6.00 -10.33
CA THR A 238 -10.82 5.32 -11.27
C THR A 238 -11.64 4.37 -12.14
N PHE A 239 -11.50 4.51 -13.44
CA PHE A 239 -12.14 3.67 -14.44
C PHE A 239 -11.10 2.72 -15.03
N GLN A 240 -11.44 1.45 -15.09
CA GLN A 240 -10.63 0.38 -15.67
C GLN A 240 -11.17 0.01 -17.04
N PHE A 241 -10.22 -0.25 -17.96
CA PHE A 241 -10.49 -0.82 -19.28
C PHE A 241 -9.57 -2.02 -19.50
N ASN A 242 -10.17 -3.20 -19.66
CA ASN A 242 -9.42 -4.41 -19.95
C ASN A 242 -9.06 -4.44 -21.44
N LEU A 243 -7.77 -4.63 -21.73
CA LEU A 243 -7.27 -4.81 -23.10
C LEU A 243 -7.12 -6.29 -23.46
N GLY A 244 -7.07 -7.16 -22.45
CA GLY A 244 -6.93 -8.60 -22.58
C GLY A 244 -8.25 -9.34 -22.38
N THR A 245 -8.17 -10.67 -22.36
CA THR A 245 -9.32 -11.57 -22.25
C THR A 245 -9.62 -11.99 -20.80
N TYR A 246 -8.81 -11.59 -19.86
CA TYR A 246 -8.98 -11.91 -18.43
C TYR A 246 -9.23 -10.64 -17.59
N PRO A 247 -10.07 -10.69 -16.57
CA PRO A 247 -10.97 -11.80 -16.21
C PRO A 247 -12.11 -11.93 -17.22
N GLU A 248 -12.84 -13.04 -17.20
CA GLU A 248 -14.08 -13.26 -18.00
C GLU A 248 -15.23 -12.31 -17.58
N LYS A 249 -14.90 -11.23 -16.92
CA LYS A 249 -15.78 -10.16 -16.45
C LYS A 249 -15.92 -9.08 -17.54
N SER A 250 -16.78 -8.10 -17.31
CA SER A 250 -16.93 -6.94 -18.19
C SER A 250 -15.59 -6.25 -18.49
N ASN A 251 -15.47 -5.69 -19.71
CA ASN A 251 -14.28 -4.94 -20.11
C ASN A 251 -14.13 -3.59 -19.39
N PHE A 252 -15.11 -3.19 -18.60
CA PHE A 252 -15.16 -1.91 -17.91
C PHE A 252 -15.40 -2.12 -16.42
N GLY A 253 -14.62 -1.45 -15.58
CA GLY A 253 -14.78 -1.44 -14.13
C GLY A 253 -14.62 -0.03 -13.55
N ASN A 254 -15.12 0.17 -12.35
CA ASN A 254 -15.01 1.43 -11.62
C ASN A 254 -14.68 1.20 -10.15
N LEU A 255 -13.77 2.03 -9.63
CA LEU A 255 -13.52 2.23 -8.19
C LEU A 255 -13.76 3.69 -7.89
N THR A 256 -14.60 3.98 -6.90
CA THR A 256 -14.82 5.34 -6.41
C THR A 256 -14.65 5.38 -4.90
N LYS A 257 -13.84 6.31 -4.41
CA LYS A 257 -13.65 6.61 -2.98
C LYS A 257 -14.10 8.03 -2.70
N ALA A 258 -14.87 8.21 -1.64
CA ALA A 258 -15.29 9.52 -1.13
C ALA A 258 -15.00 9.59 0.36
N GLU A 259 -14.52 10.71 0.83
CA GLU A 259 -14.28 10.99 2.24
C GLU A 259 -14.66 12.42 2.56
N ILE A 260 -15.26 12.63 3.73
CA ILE A 260 -15.46 13.94 4.36
C ILE A 260 -14.81 13.87 5.73
N SER A 261 -13.91 14.80 6.02
CA SER A 261 -13.13 14.85 7.26
C SER A 261 -13.29 16.19 7.97
N TRP A 262 -13.61 16.15 9.25
CA TRP A 262 -13.65 17.29 10.13
C TRP A 262 -12.49 17.27 11.13
N PHE A 263 -11.75 18.37 11.19
CA PHE A 263 -10.58 18.57 12.07
C PHE A 263 -10.95 19.56 13.19
N SER A 264 -11.06 19.11 14.43
CA SER A 264 -11.54 19.96 15.52
C SER A 264 -10.48 20.93 16.08
N GLY A 265 -9.21 20.75 15.76
CA GLY A 265 -8.13 21.53 16.37
C GLY A 265 -7.86 21.22 17.87
N VAL A 266 -8.76 20.51 18.56
CA VAL A 266 -8.59 20.13 19.96
C VAL A 266 -8.02 18.71 20.02
N LYS A 267 -6.86 18.56 20.66
CA LYS A 267 -6.15 17.25 20.82
C LYS A 267 -6.02 16.49 19.49
N SER A 268 -5.90 17.20 18.39
CA SER A 268 -5.86 16.62 17.03
C SER A 268 -7.02 15.65 16.75
N PHE A 269 -8.21 15.95 17.24
CA PHE A 269 -9.39 15.12 16.98
C PHE A 269 -9.82 15.27 15.53
N ILE A 270 -9.99 14.13 14.86
CA ILE A 270 -10.47 14.03 13.48
C ILE A 270 -11.70 13.12 13.50
N LEU A 271 -12.74 13.51 12.79
CA LEU A 271 -13.90 12.69 12.50
C LEU A 271 -14.06 12.62 10.98
N SER A 272 -14.09 11.43 10.42
CA SER A 272 -14.28 11.22 8.98
C SER A 272 -15.45 10.29 8.71
N ALA A 273 -16.19 10.58 7.64
CA ALA A 273 -17.10 9.63 7.01
C ALA A 273 -16.54 9.26 5.64
N ASN A 274 -16.56 8.00 5.30
CA ASN A 274 -16.00 7.49 4.05
C ASN A 274 -16.95 6.53 3.34
N ALA A 275 -16.78 6.43 2.02
CA ALA A 275 -17.43 5.43 1.19
C ALA A 275 -16.44 4.95 0.13
N THR A 276 -16.37 3.64 -0.09
CA THR A 276 -15.60 3.01 -1.16
C THR A 276 -16.51 2.09 -1.94
N TYR A 277 -16.66 2.37 -3.22
CA TYR A 277 -17.41 1.53 -4.17
C TYR A 277 -16.44 0.87 -5.13
N LEU A 278 -16.60 -0.43 -5.33
CA LEU A 278 -15.86 -1.25 -6.27
C LEU A 278 -16.85 -2.06 -7.09
N SER A 279 -16.89 -1.86 -8.41
CA SER A 279 -17.74 -2.67 -9.29
C SER A 279 -17.20 -4.09 -9.42
N ASP A 280 -18.05 -5.05 -9.73
CA ASP A 280 -17.73 -6.47 -9.94
C ASP A 280 -16.62 -6.70 -10.98
N SER A 281 -16.57 -5.85 -12.00
CA SER A 281 -15.58 -5.96 -13.08
C SER A 281 -14.26 -5.26 -12.80
N PHE A 282 -14.16 -4.53 -11.69
CA PHE A 282 -12.93 -3.82 -11.34
C PHE A 282 -11.92 -4.78 -10.70
N THR A 283 -10.69 -4.71 -11.17
CA THR A 283 -9.58 -5.48 -10.58
C THR A 283 -8.39 -4.54 -10.36
N PRO A 284 -7.97 -4.29 -9.14
CA PRO A 284 -6.77 -3.47 -8.89
C PRO A 284 -5.52 -4.16 -9.45
N ILE A 285 -4.47 -3.37 -9.70
CA ILE A 285 -3.17 -3.93 -10.11
C ILE A 285 -2.48 -4.55 -8.89
N THR A 286 -2.58 -3.88 -7.75
CA THR A 286 -2.07 -4.38 -6.48
C THR A 286 -3.21 -4.42 -5.47
N SER A 287 -3.32 -5.53 -4.73
CA SER A 287 -4.27 -5.58 -3.61
C SER A 287 -3.69 -4.77 -2.44
N THR A 288 -4.29 -3.64 -2.16
CA THR A 288 -3.81 -2.72 -1.10
C THR A 288 -4.82 -2.49 0.01
N ASP A 289 -6.06 -2.88 -0.19
CA ASP A 289 -7.14 -2.73 0.80
C ASP A 289 -7.86 -4.07 0.98
N VAL A 290 -8.09 -4.45 2.22
CA VAL A 290 -8.68 -5.72 2.59
C VAL A 290 -9.76 -5.50 3.66
N LEU A 291 -10.69 -6.43 3.78
CA LEU A 291 -11.64 -6.49 4.89
C LEU A 291 -10.96 -7.05 6.16
N SER A 292 -11.64 -6.96 7.29
CA SER A 292 -11.11 -7.44 8.58
C SER A 292 -10.85 -8.96 8.60
N ASP A 293 -11.54 -9.72 7.75
CA ASP A 293 -11.33 -11.16 7.55
C ASP A 293 -10.14 -11.49 6.64
N GLY A 294 -9.43 -10.47 6.14
CA GLY A 294 -8.31 -10.64 5.22
C GLY A 294 -8.71 -10.82 3.77
N SER A 295 -10.01 -10.82 3.45
CA SER A 295 -10.46 -10.88 2.05
C SER A 295 -10.20 -9.57 1.32
N ASP A 296 -9.84 -9.67 0.05
CA ASP A 296 -9.70 -8.51 -0.83
C ASP A 296 -11.04 -7.82 -1.05
N LEU A 297 -11.01 -6.51 -1.30
CA LEU A 297 -12.18 -5.79 -1.78
C LEU A 297 -12.52 -6.26 -3.20
N ASP A 298 -13.68 -6.83 -3.39
CA ASP A 298 -14.24 -7.23 -4.68
C ASP A 298 -15.76 -7.02 -4.66
N SER A 299 -16.30 -6.40 -5.69
CA SER A 299 -17.76 -6.17 -5.83
C SER A 299 -18.40 -5.56 -4.59
N VAL A 300 -17.82 -4.49 -4.03
CA VAL A 300 -18.20 -4.04 -2.69
C VAL A 300 -18.54 -2.55 -2.64
N LEU A 301 -19.54 -2.22 -1.83
CA LEU A 301 -19.73 -0.90 -1.27
C LEU A 301 -19.43 -0.95 0.23
N LYS A 302 -18.35 -0.30 0.64
CA LYS A 302 -17.97 -0.12 2.05
C LYS A 302 -18.22 1.34 2.44
N THR A 303 -18.98 1.58 3.49
CA THR A 303 -19.26 2.94 4.00
C THR A 303 -19.16 2.97 5.50
N GLY A 304 -18.52 4.00 6.04
CA GLY A 304 -18.27 4.03 7.47
C GLY A 304 -17.87 5.37 8.04
N ILE A 305 -17.60 5.32 9.33
CA ILE A 305 -17.17 6.45 10.14
C ILE A 305 -15.87 6.09 10.84
N PHE A 306 -14.95 7.02 10.86
CA PHE A 306 -13.66 6.90 11.50
C PHE A 306 -13.44 8.10 12.42
N ALA A 307 -13.00 7.86 13.65
CA ALA A 307 -12.61 8.91 14.59
C ALA A 307 -11.19 8.66 15.11
N SER A 308 -10.40 9.72 15.22
CA SER A 308 -9.08 9.63 15.82
C SER A 308 -8.80 10.81 16.74
N VAL A 309 -7.98 10.58 17.77
CA VAL A 309 -7.63 11.58 18.77
C VAL A 309 -6.20 11.36 19.27
N LYS A 310 -5.53 12.43 19.61
CA LYS A 310 -4.23 12.44 20.28
C LYS A 310 -4.42 12.95 21.72
N PRO A 311 -4.83 12.11 22.68
CA PRO A 311 -5.17 12.55 24.05
C PRO A 311 -3.97 13.13 24.79
N ILE A 312 -2.77 12.56 24.54
CA ILE A 312 -1.47 13.05 25.01
C ILE A 312 -0.46 12.97 23.86
N ASP A 313 0.66 13.67 23.95
CA ASP A 313 1.63 13.83 22.84
C ASP A 313 2.18 12.53 22.28
N LYS A 314 2.27 11.47 23.07
CA LYS A 314 2.83 10.18 22.68
C LYS A 314 1.77 9.13 22.33
N LEU A 315 0.50 9.40 22.56
CA LEU A 315 -0.58 8.43 22.36
C LEU A 315 -1.55 8.89 21.29
N PHE A 316 -1.77 8.05 20.30
CA PHE A 316 -2.77 8.20 19.27
C PHE A 316 -3.76 7.03 19.34
N VAL A 317 -5.04 7.36 19.36
CA VAL A 317 -6.13 6.38 19.40
C VAL A 317 -7.05 6.62 18.23
N SER A 318 -7.44 5.56 17.53
CA SER A 318 -8.44 5.64 16.46
C SER A 318 -9.45 4.52 16.55
N LEU A 319 -10.66 4.82 16.14
CA LEU A 319 -11.79 3.90 16.07
C LEU A 319 -12.46 4.05 14.71
N GLY A 320 -12.85 2.96 14.11
CA GLY A 320 -13.56 2.92 12.84
C GLY A 320 -14.70 1.92 12.88
N SER A 321 -15.72 2.19 12.10
CA SER A 321 -16.82 1.25 11.87
C SER A 321 -17.29 1.38 10.42
N ASP A 322 -17.50 0.24 9.75
CA ASP A 322 -17.91 0.18 8.36
C ASP A 322 -19.09 -0.78 8.19
N PHE A 323 -20.04 -0.41 7.34
CA PHE A 323 -21.04 -1.29 6.76
C PHE A 323 -20.53 -1.74 5.39
N VAL A 324 -20.65 -3.04 5.12
CA VAL A 324 -20.15 -3.69 3.91
C VAL A 324 -21.33 -4.30 3.17
N PHE A 325 -21.45 -3.94 1.90
CA PHE A 325 -22.50 -4.43 1.00
C PHE A 325 -21.84 -5.09 -0.21
N ASP A 326 -22.37 -6.22 -0.64
CA ASP A 326 -22.02 -6.86 -1.89
C ASP A 326 -22.81 -6.20 -3.02
N VAL A 327 -22.14 -5.84 -4.13
CA VAL A 327 -22.75 -5.11 -5.26
C VAL A 327 -22.52 -5.84 -6.59
N ALA A 328 -22.49 -7.18 -6.59
CA ALA A 328 -22.36 -7.98 -7.80
C ALA A 328 -23.40 -7.62 -8.87
N GLU A 329 -22.99 -7.53 -10.14
CA GLU A 329 -23.79 -7.02 -11.26
C GLU A 329 -25.13 -7.74 -11.49
N ASN A 330 -25.24 -9.00 -11.07
CA ASN A 330 -26.42 -9.83 -11.32
C ASN A 330 -27.46 -9.81 -10.19
N ASN A 331 -27.19 -9.11 -9.10
CA ASN A 331 -28.13 -9.03 -7.98
C ASN A 331 -28.83 -7.66 -7.98
N SER A 332 -30.12 -7.69 -8.17
CA SER A 332 -30.98 -6.49 -8.14
C SER A 332 -31.14 -5.87 -6.74
N ILE A 333 -30.53 -6.49 -5.72
CA ILE A 333 -30.59 -6.07 -4.32
C ILE A 333 -29.15 -6.03 -3.82
N GLN A 334 -28.76 -4.88 -3.31
CA GLN A 334 -27.51 -4.72 -2.59
C GLN A 334 -27.55 -5.60 -1.34
N ASP A 335 -26.83 -6.70 -1.38
CA ASP A 335 -26.81 -7.63 -0.28
C ASP A 335 -25.91 -7.12 0.83
N TYR A 336 -26.51 -6.76 1.96
CA TYR A 336 -25.76 -6.40 3.15
C TYR A 336 -24.92 -7.60 3.62
N LYS A 337 -23.59 -7.49 3.46
CA LYS A 337 -22.62 -8.51 3.86
C LYS A 337 -22.43 -8.52 5.37
N GLY A 338 -22.31 -7.35 5.97
CA GLY A 338 -22.07 -7.27 7.40
C GLY A 338 -21.51 -5.92 7.88
N PHE A 339 -21.16 -5.91 9.13
CA PHE A 339 -20.62 -4.75 9.83
C PHE A 339 -19.22 -5.08 10.37
N GLN A 340 -18.25 -4.20 10.14
CA GLN A 340 -16.94 -4.33 10.76
C GLN A 340 -16.63 -3.12 11.65
N TYR A 341 -15.87 -3.35 12.68
CA TYR A 341 -15.24 -2.29 13.45
C TYR A 341 -13.74 -2.48 13.53
N SER A 342 -13.03 -1.40 13.78
CA SER A 342 -11.59 -1.38 13.98
C SER A 342 -11.23 -0.42 15.10
N ALA A 343 -10.18 -0.78 15.84
CA ALA A 343 -9.58 0.06 16.86
C ALA A 343 -8.06 0.00 16.72
N GLN A 344 -7.41 1.13 16.88
CA GLN A 344 -5.96 1.21 16.86
C GLN A 344 -5.46 2.09 18.00
N LEU A 345 -4.41 1.65 18.66
CA LEU A 345 -3.68 2.39 19.67
C LEU A 345 -2.21 2.42 19.26
N ARG A 346 -1.68 3.62 19.06
CA ARG A 346 -0.29 3.86 18.72
C ARG A 346 0.36 4.69 19.83
N TYR A 347 1.42 4.14 20.42
CA TYR A 347 2.13 4.76 21.52
C TYR A 347 3.63 4.88 21.24
N GLN A 348 4.14 6.11 21.26
CA GLN A 348 5.56 6.42 21.15
C GLN A 348 6.21 6.29 22.52
N LEU A 349 6.76 5.10 22.82
CA LEU A 349 7.35 4.79 24.14
C LEU A 349 8.60 5.64 24.37
N PHE A 350 9.54 5.61 23.39
CA PHE A 350 10.74 6.43 23.30
C PHE A 350 10.79 7.07 21.89
N ASP A 351 11.72 7.96 21.63
CA ASP A 351 11.84 8.64 20.34
C ASP A 351 12.10 7.64 19.19
N ASP A 352 12.73 6.53 19.49
CA ASP A 352 13.11 5.46 18.60
C ASP A 352 12.22 4.19 18.72
N VAL A 353 11.30 4.11 19.71
CA VAL A 353 10.45 2.92 19.96
C VAL A 353 8.98 3.24 19.82
N LEU A 354 8.33 2.61 18.86
CA LEU A 354 6.90 2.72 18.58
C LEU A 354 6.19 1.40 18.87
N LEU A 355 5.11 1.48 19.64
CA LEU A 355 4.18 0.39 19.86
C LEU A 355 2.87 0.68 19.13
N ASN A 356 2.33 -0.30 18.42
CA ASN A 356 1.06 -0.19 17.73
C ASN A 356 0.24 -1.45 17.98
N PHE A 357 -0.96 -1.28 18.54
CA PHE A 357 -1.93 -2.35 18.74
C PHE A 357 -3.15 -2.05 17.88
N SER A 358 -3.63 -3.02 17.16
CA SER A 358 -4.89 -2.90 16.43
C SER A 358 -5.75 -4.13 16.62
N ALA A 359 -7.06 -3.90 16.63
CA ALA A 359 -8.07 -4.92 16.66
C ALA A 359 -9.09 -4.61 15.58
N SER A 360 -9.53 -5.59 14.83
CA SER A 360 -10.65 -5.45 13.90
C SER A 360 -11.48 -6.72 13.90
N GLN A 361 -12.80 -6.56 13.72
CA GLN A 361 -13.71 -7.69 13.65
C GLN A 361 -14.80 -7.40 12.64
N ILE A 362 -15.18 -8.42 11.87
CA ILE A 362 -16.34 -8.39 10.99
C ILE A 362 -17.42 -9.32 11.54
N PHE A 363 -18.66 -8.83 11.53
CA PHE A 363 -19.89 -9.59 11.84
C PHE A 363 -20.68 -9.72 10.55
N TYR A 364 -20.85 -10.93 10.10
CA TYR A 364 -21.60 -11.22 8.88
C TYR A 364 -23.11 -11.17 9.12
N ASN A 365 -23.85 -10.76 8.11
CA ASN A 365 -25.31 -10.75 8.13
C ASN A 365 -25.86 -12.17 8.02
N GLN A 366 -26.28 -12.74 9.14
CA GLN A 366 -26.81 -14.10 9.21
C GLN A 366 -28.17 -14.26 8.50
N GLN A 367 -28.83 -13.16 8.14
CA GLN A 367 -30.08 -13.20 7.36
C GLN A 367 -29.82 -13.31 5.85
N ASN A 368 -28.60 -13.03 5.40
CA ASN A 368 -28.20 -13.20 4.02
C ASN A 368 -27.76 -14.67 3.78
N PRO A 369 -28.41 -15.42 2.88
CA PRO A 369 -28.06 -16.83 2.61
C PRO A 369 -26.59 -17.05 2.24
N ALA A 370 -25.93 -16.07 1.61
CA ALA A 370 -24.52 -16.16 1.25
C ALA A 370 -23.59 -16.13 2.46
N TYR A 371 -24.02 -15.57 3.59
CA TYR A 371 -23.20 -15.36 4.78
C TYR A 371 -23.78 -16.00 6.06
N GLN A 372 -24.93 -16.69 5.98
CA GLN A 372 -25.64 -17.24 7.15
C GLN A 372 -24.85 -18.23 8.00
N ASN A 373 -23.80 -18.83 7.43
CA ASN A 373 -22.93 -19.79 8.12
C ASN A 373 -21.52 -19.21 8.36
N GLN A 374 -21.29 -17.95 8.04
CA GLN A 374 -20.00 -17.32 8.30
C GLN A 374 -19.95 -16.81 9.74
N GLU A 375 -18.95 -17.27 10.46
CA GLU A 375 -18.70 -16.86 11.83
C GLU A 375 -18.00 -15.48 11.88
N PRO A 376 -18.21 -14.69 12.95
CA PRO A 376 -17.46 -13.46 13.15
C PRO A 376 -15.95 -13.74 13.12
N TYR A 377 -15.22 -12.87 12.45
CA TYR A 377 -13.78 -13.01 12.32
C TYR A 377 -13.06 -11.86 13.03
N LEU A 378 -12.25 -12.19 14.04
CA LEU A 378 -11.47 -11.26 14.84
C LEU A 378 -10.00 -11.29 14.40
N ASN A 379 -9.42 -10.12 14.18
CA ASN A 379 -8.02 -9.95 13.89
C ASN A 379 -7.38 -9.03 14.94
N LEU A 380 -6.41 -9.52 15.68
CA LEU A 380 -5.61 -8.78 16.63
C LEU A 380 -4.18 -8.68 16.13
N LYS A 381 -3.62 -7.49 16.19
CA LYS A 381 -2.27 -7.21 15.74
C LYS A 381 -1.51 -6.40 16.78
N ALA A 382 -0.35 -6.88 17.18
CA ALA A 382 0.62 -6.14 17.97
C ALA A 382 1.88 -5.91 17.13
N HIS A 383 2.31 -4.66 17.03
CA HIS A 383 3.49 -4.28 16.27
C HIS A 383 4.43 -3.43 17.12
N ILE A 384 5.69 -3.80 17.14
CA ILE A 384 6.77 -3.05 17.79
C ILE A 384 7.77 -2.66 16.71
N ARG A 385 8.18 -1.41 16.70
CA ARG A 385 9.20 -0.88 15.79
C ARG A 385 10.26 -0.13 16.57
N ILE A 386 11.51 -0.45 16.30
CA ILE A 386 12.71 0.21 16.84
C ILE A 386 13.49 0.78 15.65
N SER A 387 13.86 2.07 15.71
CA SER A 387 14.69 2.73 14.70
C SER A 387 15.98 3.26 15.35
N PHE A 388 17.11 3.13 14.67
CA PHE A 388 18.43 3.53 15.19
C PHE A 388 19.33 4.07 14.06
#